data_298d6726a3bdb8776a0872876cfd5b83
#
_entry.id   298d6726a3bdb8776a0872876cfd5b83
#
_cell.length_a   1.000
_cell.length_b   1.000
_cell.length_c   1.000
_cell.angle_alpha   90.00
_cell.angle_beta   90.00
_cell.angle_gamma   90.00
#
_symmetry.space_group_name_H-M   'P 1'
#
loop_
_entity.id
_entity.type
_entity.pdbx_description
1 polymer ?
#
loop_
_entity_poly.entity_id
_entity_poly.type
_entity_poly.pdbx_seq_one_letter_code
_entity_poly.pdbx_strand_id
1 'polypeptide(L)'
;MYTRSEINKFLRCYKCTGNQKKTAHDFAEFAHVDQKDKAGGTLMSHIERVVEFLEDNGYSDDVITVGYLHDILDNGGFCQTDLSMFFPETVWQAVTHLSHNKTSCREEYLSKIMENKIATIVKIGDLTDNMVITRKEYPTDREYWKTCKYNREIERLTNRLHEFEEEPAA
;
A
#
# COMPACT_ATOMS: atom_id res chain seq x y z
N MET A 1 8.72 -15.62 4.10
CA MET A 1 7.97 -15.40 2.83
C MET A 1 7.44 -16.75 2.40
N TYR A 2 6.14 -16.86 2.11
CA TYR A 2 5.51 -18.12 1.66
C TYR A 2 6.02 -18.56 0.29
N THR A 3 6.09 -19.87 0.11
CA THR A 3 6.36 -20.47 -1.19
C THR A 3 5.15 -20.33 -2.11
N ARG A 4 5.36 -20.38 -3.43
CA ARG A 4 4.26 -20.38 -4.40
C ARG A 4 3.24 -21.51 -4.16
N SER A 5 3.69 -22.65 -3.65
CA SER A 5 2.81 -23.79 -3.30
C SER A 5 1.86 -23.45 -2.16
N GLU A 6 2.33 -22.76 -1.12
CA GLU A 6 1.53 -22.35 0.04
C GLU A 6 0.51 -21.27 -0.37
N ILE A 7 0.91 -20.30 -1.18
CA ILE A 7 0.01 -19.30 -1.75
C ILE A 7 -1.08 -19.97 -2.59
N ASN A 8 -0.73 -20.88 -3.49
CA ASN A 8 -1.70 -21.61 -4.29
C ASN A 8 -2.65 -22.47 -3.44
N LYS A 9 -2.19 -23.00 -2.31
CA LYS A 9 -3.04 -23.71 -1.36
C LYS A 9 -4.02 -22.75 -0.68
N PHE A 10 -3.53 -21.59 -0.20
CA PHE A 10 -4.37 -20.54 0.38
C PHE A 10 -5.46 -20.12 -0.61
N LEU A 11 -5.11 -19.71 -1.83
CA LEU A 11 -6.05 -19.25 -2.86
C LEU A 11 -7.13 -20.28 -3.19
N ARG A 12 -6.77 -21.58 -3.28
CA ARG A 12 -7.74 -22.65 -3.53
C ARG A 12 -8.70 -22.90 -2.38
N CYS A 13 -8.24 -22.70 -1.15
CA CYS A 13 -9.05 -22.95 0.05
C CYS A 13 -9.82 -21.72 0.50
N TYR A 14 -9.46 -20.52 0.01
CA TYR A 14 -10.08 -19.28 0.44
C TYR A 14 -11.52 -19.19 -0.05
N LYS A 15 -12.44 -18.96 0.90
CA LYS A 15 -13.85 -18.74 0.61
C LYS A 15 -14.13 -17.25 0.66
N CYS A 16 -14.38 -16.66 -0.49
CA CYS A 16 -14.72 -15.25 -0.60
C CYS A 16 -15.96 -14.91 0.25
N THR A 17 -15.82 -13.91 1.11
CA THR A 17 -16.88 -13.51 2.06
C THR A 17 -17.94 -12.59 1.43
N GLY A 18 -17.75 -12.15 0.18
CA GLY A 18 -18.55 -11.10 -0.46
C GLY A 18 -18.22 -9.69 0.05
N ASN A 19 -17.38 -9.56 1.07
CA ASN A 19 -16.87 -8.28 1.57
C ASN A 19 -15.41 -8.09 1.11
N GLN A 20 -15.20 -7.12 0.23
CA GLN A 20 -13.91 -6.85 -0.40
C GLN A 20 -12.83 -6.46 0.62
N LYS A 21 -13.15 -5.57 1.58
CA LYS A 21 -12.20 -5.14 2.64
C LYS A 21 -11.79 -6.32 3.51
N LYS A 22 -12.76 -7.16 3.91
CA LYS A 22 -12.43 -8.35 4.70
C LYS A 22 -11.56 -9.33 3.92
N THR A 23 -11.84 -9.54 2.65
CA THR A 23 -11.00 -10.38 1.77
C THR A 23 -9.57 -9.83 1.71
N ALA A 24 -9.40 -8.52 1.55
CA ALA A 24 -8.09 -7.87 1.51
C ALA A 24 -7.32 -7.98 2.83
N HIS A 25 -8.01 -7.79 3.97
CA HIS A 25 -7.45 -8.00 5.31
C HIS A 25 -6.92 -9.43 5.46
N ASP A 26 -7.74 -10.45 5.14
CA ASP A 26 -7.36 -11.87 5.27
C ASP A 26 -6.14 -12.21 4.38
N PHE A 27 -6.05 -11.60 3.19
CA PHE A 27 -4.90 -11.74 2.29
C PHE A 27 -3.64 -11.10 2.87
N ALA A 28 -3.77 -9.89 3.43
CA ALA A 28 -2.65 -9.18 4.07
C ALA A 28 -2.16 -9.94 5.31
N GLU A 29 -3.07 -10.39 6.17
CA GLU A 29 -2.73 -11.18 7.37
C GLU A 29 -1.98 -12.46 6.99
N PHE A 30 -2.48 -13.21 6.00
CA PHE A 30 -1.78 -14.39 5.50
C PHE A 30 -0.41 -14.03 4.92
N ALA A 31 -0.32 -13.00 4.08
CA ALA A 31 0.92 -12.65 3.39
C ALA A 31 2.04 -12.19 4.33
N HIS A 32 1.69 -11.54 5.45
CA HIS A 32 2.63 -10.79 6.29
C HIS A 32 2.77 -11.31 7.73
N VAL A 33 2.30 -12.54 8.01
CA VAL A 33 2.19 -13.13 9.38
C VAL A 33 3.45 -12.96 10.24
N ASP A 34 4.65 -13.15 9.69
CA ASP A 34 5.92 -13.09 10.44
C ASP A 34 6.80 -11.89 10.04
N GLN A 35 6.25 -10.95 9.27
CA GLN A 35 7.02 -9.81 8.78
C GLN A 35 6.97 -8.66 9.78
N LYS A 36 8.08 -7.92 9.85
CA LYS A 36 8.22 -6.74 10.71
C LYS A 36 8.26 -5.46 9.91
N ASP A 37 7.67 -4.42 10.49
CA ASP A 37 7.76 -3.06 9.98
C ASP A 37 9.15 -2.44 10.28
N LYS A 38 9.37 -1.21 9.82
CA LYS A 38 10.64 -0.47 10.01
C LYS A 38 10.91 -0.08 11.46
N ALA A 39 9.90 -0.12 12.34
CA ALA A 39 10.02 0.18 13.75
C ALA A 39 10.24 -1.08 14.61
N GLY A 40 10.13 -2.28 14.00
CA GLY A 40 10.26 -3.56 14.69
C GLY A 40 8.92 -4.15 15.17
N GLY A 41 7.79 -3.47 14.93
CA GLY A 41 6.45 -4.01 15.09
C GLY A 41 6.10 -5.03 14.00
N THR A 42 4.86 -5.54 14.00
CA THR A 42 4.40 -6.39 12.89
C THR A 42 4.12 -5.55 11.65
N LEU A 43 4.37 -6.09 10.46
CA LEU A 43 4.01 -5.38 9.21
C LEU A 43 2.49 -5.19 9.12
N MET A 44 1.71 -6.13 9.67
CA MET A 44 0.26 -5.99 9.74
C MET A 44 -0.16 -4.74 10.54
N SER A 45 0.50 -4.44 11.66
CA SER A 45 0.22 -3.20 12.44
C SER A 45 0.48 -1.92 11.64
N HIS A 46 1.49 -1.91 10.75
CA HIS A 46 1.70 -0.80 9.83
C HIS A 46 0.54 -0.68 8.83
N ILE A 47 0.14 -1.81 8.23
CA ILE A 47 -0.97 -1.86 7.27
C ILE A 47 -2.27 -1.36 7.92
N GLU A 48 -2.56 -1.79 9.16
CA GLU A 48 -3.74 -1.35 9.91
C GLU A 48 -3.73 0.16 10.17
N ARG A 49 -2.60 0.77 10.55
CA ARG A 49 -2.50 2.23 10.72
C ARG A 49 -2.67 3.00 9.41
N VAL A 50 -2.17 2.46 8.30
CA VAL A 50 -2.43 3.04 6.96
C VAL A 50 -3.91 2.99 6.63
N VAL A 51 -4.57 1.87 6.90
CA VAL A 51 -6.01 1.71 6.69
C VAL A 51 -6.81 2.65 7.59
N GLU A 52 -6.49 2.75 8.88
CA GLU A 52 -7.10 3.70 9.83
C GLU A 52 -7.01 5.14 9.30
N PHE A 53 -5.82 5.55 8.84
CA PHE A 53 -5.66 6.86 8.20
C PHE A 53 -6.60 7.05 7.01
N LEU A 54 -6.78 6.04 6.16
CA LEU A 54 -7.67 6.12 5.00
C LEU A 54 -9.15 6.18 5.40
N GLU A 55 -9.56 5.40 6.42
CA GLU A 55 -10.92 5.41 6.96
C GLU A 55 -11.27 6.76 7.63
N ASP A 56 -10.37 7.30 8.44
CA ASP A 56 -10.52 8.59 9.11
C ASP A 56 -10.66 9.77 8.13
N ASN A 57 -10.06 9.66 6.95
CA ASN A 57 -10.21 10.63 5.87
C ASN A 57 -11.41 10.36 4.95
N GLY A 58 -12.25 9.36 5.23
CA GLY A 58 -13.50 9.09 4.53
C GLY A 58 -13.33 8.54 3.11
N TYR A 59 -12.21 7.89 2.81
CA TYR A 59 -12.00 7.30 1.50
C TYR A 59 -12.88 6.07 1.24
N SER A 60 -13.10 5.76 -0.03
CA SER A 60 -13.98 4.67 -0.48
C SER A 60 -13.44 3.27 -0.11
N ASP A 61 -14.34 2.28 -0.14
CA ASP A 61 -14.00 0.87 0.12
C ASP A 61 -12.89 0.34 -0.81
N ASP A 62 -12.82 0.80 -2.07
CA ASP A 62 -11.74 0.43 -2.99
C ASP A 62 -10.38 0.94 -2.49
N VAL A 63 -10.31 2.20 -2.04
CA VAL A 63 -9.08 2.79 -1.48
C VAL A 63 -8.64 2.05 -0.23
N ILE A 64 -9.57 1.75 0.69
CA ILE A 64 -9.30 0.99 1.92
C ILE A 64 -8.81 -0.41 1.58
N THR A 65 -9.43 -1.07 0.60
CA THR A 65 -9.01 -2.40 0.11
C THR A 65 -7.58 -2.37 -0.42
N VAL A 66 -7.23 -1.35 -1.21
CA VAL A 66 -5.85 -1.16 -1.70
C VAL A 66 -4.90 -0.87 -0.54
N GLY A 67 -5.35 -0.15 0.50
CA GLY A 67 -4.60 0.06 1.74
C GLY A 67 -4.16 -1.25 2.39
N TYR A 68 -5.06 -2.24 2.53
CA TYR A 68 -4.69 -3.58 3.02
C TYR A 68 -3.68 -4.30 2.11
N LEU A 69 -3.74 -4.11 0.80
CA LEU A 69 -2.99 -4.88 -0.19
C LEU A 69 -1.69 -4.21 -0.65
N HIS A 70 -1.38 -2.99 -0.19
CA HIS A 70 -0.35 -2.13 -0.81
C HIS A 70 1.06 -2.75 -0.86
N ASP A 71 1.40 -3.60 0.10
CA ASP A 71 2.70 -4.27 0.20
C ASP A 71 2.70 -5.74 -0.28
N ILE A 72 1.54 -6.27 -0.71
CA ILE A 72 1.37 -7.71 -0.94
C ILE A 72 2.18 -8.24 -2.13
N LEU A 73 2.36 -7.43 -3.19
CA LEU A 73 3.14 -7.81 -4.36
C LEU A 73 4.66 -7.76 -4.09
N ASP A 74 5.11 -6.82 -3.25
CA ASP A 74 6.54 -6.64 -2.96
C ASP A 74 7.03 -7.61 -1.90
N ASN A 75 6.23 -7.86 -0.88
CA ASN A 75 6.63 -8.58 0.33
C ASN A 75 5.79 -9.84 0.61
N GLY A 76 4.61 -9.99 0.02
CA GLY A 76 3.67 -11.07 0.30
C GLY A 76 3.85 -12.32 -0.56
N GLY A 77 4.61 -12.23 -1.66
CA GLY A 77 4.83 -13.33 -2.60
C GLY A 77 3.65 -13.61 -3.54
N PHE A 78 2.60 -12.80 -3.51
CA PHE A 78 1.50 -12.81 -4.48
C PHE A 78 1.93 -12.18 -5.80
N CYS A 79 1.19 -12.47 -6.86
CA CYS A 79 1.33 -11.80 -8.15
C CYS A 79 0.02 -11.13 -8.58
N GLN A 80 0.09 -10.25 -9.56
CA GLN A 80 -1.08 -9.53 -10.08
C GLN A 80 -2.23 -10.47 -10.48
N THR A 81 -1.91 -11.61 -11.11
CA THR A 81 -2.93 -12.61 -11.51
C THR A 81 -3.68 -13.17 -10.30
N ASP A 82 -3.03 -13.33 -9.15
CA ASP A 82 -3.71 -13.79 -7.94
C ASP A 82 -4.74 -12.77 -7.47
N LEU A 83 -4.39 -11.48 -7.50
CA LEU A 83 -5.28 -10.41 -7.09
C LEU A 83 -6.46 -10.24 -8.05
N SER A 84 -6.24 -10.36 -9.36
CA SER A 84 -7.30 -10.22 -10.37
C SER A 84 -8.39 -11.29 -10.27
N MET A 85 -8.13 -12.40 -9.58
CA MET A 85 -9.14 -13.45 -9.33
C MET A 85 -10.12 -13.07 -8.21
N PHE A 86 -9.77 -12.15 -7.33
CA PHE A 86 -10.53 -11.85 -6.10
C PHE A 86 -10.96 -10.39 -5.98
N PHE A 87 -10.32 -9.49 -6.70
CA PHE A 87 -10.53 -8.05 -6.59
C PHE A 87 -10.88 -7.41 -7.92
N PRO A 88 -11.70 -6.34 -7.93
CA PRO A 88 -12.02 -5.56 -9.12
C PRO A 88 -10.77 -4.99 -9.79
N GLU A 89 -10.91 -4.63 -11.04
CA GLU A 89 -9.82 -4.09 -11.86
C GLU A 89 -9.24 -2.80 -11.26
N THR A 90 -10.07 -1.91 -10.75
CA THR A 90 -9.69 -0.67 -10.05
C THR A 90 -8.74 -0.94 -8.88
N VAL A 91 -8.97 -2.01 -8.12
CA VAL A 91 -8.17 -2.39 -6.96
C VAL A 91 -6.84 -3.01 -7.36
N TRP A 92 -6.84 -4.10 -8.16
CA TRP A 92 -5.58 -4.78 -8.46
C TRP A 92 -4.64 -3.93 -9.35
N GLN A 93 -5.19 -3.06 -10.20
CA GLN A 93 -4.38 -2.08 -10.94
C GLN A 93 -3.69 -1.11 -9.99
N ALA A 94 -4.41 -0.53 -9.04
CA ALA A 94 -3.83 0.39 -8.04
C ALA A 94 -2.72 -0.29 -7.22
N VAL A 95 -2.93 -1.54 -6.76
CA VAL A 95 -1.88 -2.32 -6.08
C VAL A 95 -0.67 -2.55 -6.98
N THR A 96 -0.88 -2.77 -8.28
CA THR A 96 0.21 -2.92 -9.26
C THR A 96 1.01 -1.63 -9.43
N HIS A 97 0.36 -0.46 -9.39
CA HIS A 97 1.05 0.83 -9.41
C HIS A 97 1.89 1.07 -8.14
N LEU A 98 1.46 0.56 -6.98
CA LEU A 98 2.19 0.64 -5.72
C LEU A 98 3.39 -0.31 -5.65
N SER A 99 3.42 -1.37 -6.45
CA SER A 99 4.53 -2.33 -6.45
C SER A 99 5.81 -1.73 -7.02
N HIS A 100 6.91 -1.90 -6.26
CA HIS A 100 8.23 -1.39 -6.61
C HIS A 100 8.99 -2.36 -7.49
N ASN A 101 9.21 -1.98 -8.75
CA ASN A 101 10.16 -2.71 -9.57
C ASN A 101 11.59 -2.45 -9.06
N LYS A 102 12.30 -3.51 -8.62
CA LYS A 102 13.66 -3.42 -8.06
C LYS A 102 14.69 -2.79 -9.01
N THR A 103 14.39 -2.71 -10.30
CA THR A 103 15.26 -2.09 -11.32
C THR A 103 14.96 -0.63 -11.58
N SER A 104 13.80 -0.11 -11.15
CA SER A 104 13.42 1.28 -11.35
C SER A 104 14.04 2.19 -10.30
N CYS A 105 14.39 3.42 -10.71
CA CYS A 105 14.80 4.44 -9.76
C CYS A 105 13.57 4.96 -8.97
N ARG A 106 13.84 5.68 -7.87
CA ARG A 106 12.77 6.21 -7.00
C ARG A 106 11.83 7.16 -7.73
N GLU A 107 12.36 7.94 -8.67
CA GLU A 107 11.59 8.90 -9.46
C GLU A 107 10.60 8.19 -10.39
N GLU A 108 11.06 7.18 -11.12
CA GLU A 108 10.20 6.34 -11.97
C GLU A 108 9.09 5.65 -11.17
N TYR A 109 9.42 5.16 -9.98
CA TYR A 109 8.45 4.55 -9.09
C TYR A 109 7.35 5.53 -8.65
N LEU A 110 7.72 6.75 -8.23
CA LEU A 110 6.74 7.77 -7.87
C LEU A 110 5.91 8.23 -9.07
N SER A 111 6.53 8.39 -10.24
CA SER A 111 5.82 8.73 -11.47
C SER A 111 4.75 7.69 -11.81
N LYS A 112 5.09 6.40 -11.70
CA LYS A 112 4.14 5.30 -11.90
C LYS A 112 2.96 5.36 -10.90
N ILE A 113 3.21 5.66 -9.63
CA ILE A 113 2.14 5.81 -8.62
C ILE A 113 1.20 6.97 -8.99
N MET A 114 1.75 8.09 -9.44
CA MET A 114 1.00 9.28 -9.83
C MET A 114 0.13 9.12 -11.09
N GLU A 115 0.23 8.02 -11.81
CA GLU A 115 -0.68 7.65 -12.90
C GLU A 115 -2.02 7.11 -12.41
N ASN A 116 -2.14 6.72 -11.12
CA ASN A 116 -3.34 6.12 -10.55
C ASN A 116 -3.76 6.85 -9.26
N LYS A 117 -4.97 7.41 -9.25
CA LYS A 117 -5.51 8.19 -8.12
C LYS A 117 -5.53 7.39 -6.81
N ILE A 118 -6.01 6.14 -6.84
CA ILE A 118 -6.09 5.28 -5.66
C ILE A 118 -4.69 4.97 -5.12
N ALA A 119 -3.76 4.61 -5.99
CA ALA A 119 -2.37 4.35 -5.61
C ALA A 119 -1.71 5.59 -4.99
N THR A 120 -1.99 6.79 -5.54
CA THR A 120 -1.50 8.07 -5.01
C THR A 120 -1.99 8.31 -3.58
N ILE A 121 -3.29 8.13 -3.33
CA ILE A 121 -3.91 8.29 -2.01
C ILE A 121 -3.29 7.31 -0.99
N VAL A 122 -3.23 6.03 -1.34
CA VAL A 122 -2.69 5.01 -0.44
C VAL A 122 -1.21 5.25 -0.14
N LYS A 123 -0.44 5.71 -1.13
CA LYS A 123 0.98 6.05 -0.91
C LYS A 123 1.17 7.23 0.02
N ILE A 124 0.28 8.21 0.03
CA ILE A 124 0.30 9.30 1.01
C ILE A 124 0.12 8.73 2.43
N GLY A 125 -0.84 7.83 2.64
CA GLY A 125 -1.05 7.15 3.93
C GLY A 125 0.18 6.35 4.37
N ASP A 126 0.75 5.51 3.51
CA ASP A 126 1.97 4.74 3.77
C ASP A 126 3.15 5.64 4.18
N LEU A 127 3.39 6.73 3.45
CA LEU A 127 4.47 7.67 3.76
C LEU A 127 4.21 8.41 5.08
N THR A 128 2.95 8.76 5.36
CA THR A 128 2.55 9.42 6.60
C THR A 128 2.81 8.52 7.81
N ASP A 129 2.42 7.25 7.78
CA ASP A 129 2.73 6.29 8.85
C ASP A 129 4.24 6.08 8.99
N ASN A 130 4.95 5.90 7.89
CA ASN A 130 6.41 5.78 7.90
C ASN A 130 7.12 7.00 8.51
N MET A 131 6.54 8.21 8.43
CA MET A 131 7.08 9.41 9.08
C MET A 131 6.87 9.41 10.59
N VAL A 132 5.71 8.96 11.08
CA VAL A 132 5.42 8.87 12.52
C VAL A 132 6.44 7.95 13.21
N ILE A 133 6.73 6.81 12.60
CA ILE A 133 7.73 5.84 13.09
C ILE A 133 9.14 6.44 13.17
N THR A 134 9.48 7.38 12.29
CA THR A 134 10.80 8.03 12.26
C THR A 134 10.88 9.27 13.16
N ARG A 135 9.79 9.73 13.77
CA ARG A 135 9.76 10.86 14.71
C ARG A 135 10.25 10.44 16.08
N LYS A 136 11.57 10.42 16.27
CA LYS A 136 12.20 10.31 17.57
C LYS A 136 12.49 11.70 18.11
N GLU A 137 12.51 11.83 19.44
CA GLU A 137 12.87 13.08 20.12
C GLU A 137 14.28 13.56 19.70
N TYR A 138 15.16 12.59 19.41
CA TYR A 138 16.53 12.84 18.92
C TYR A 138 16.79 11.96 17.70
N PRO A 139 16.34 12.38 16.49
CA PRO A 139 16.57 11.59 15.29
C PRO A 139 18.05 11.64 14.89
N THR A 140 18.54 10.51 14.39
CA THR A 140 19.84 10.47 13.70
C THR A 140 19.76 11.26 12.38
N ASP A 141 20.90 11.70 11.85
CA ASP A 141 20.96 12.37 10.54
C ASP A 141 20.24 11.57 9.45
N ARG A 142 20.38 10.24 9.46
CA ARG A 142 19.70 9.34 8.52
C ARG A 142 18.17 9.39 8.65
N GLU A 143 17.65 9.46 9.87
CA GLU A 143 16.20 9.56 10.14
C GLU A 143 15.68 10.94 9.75
N TYR A 144 16.42 12.01 10.06
CA TYR A 144 16.11 13.36 9.61
C TYR A 144 15.98 13.45 8.08
N TRP A 145 16.97 12.95 7.34
CA TRP A 145 16.94 12.96 5.88
C TRP A 145 15.80 12.11 5.30
N LYS A 146 15.45 10.99 5.94
CA LYS A 146 14.26 10.20 5.56
C LYS A 146 12.98 11.00 5.72
N THR A 147 12.80 11.69 6.84
CA THR A 147 11.62 12.54 7.09
C THR A 147 11.51 13.66 6.04
N CYS A 148 12.62 14.35 5.75
CA CYS A 148 12.66 15.38 4.70
C CYS A 148 12.27 14.82 3.33
N LYS A 149 12.75 13.63 2.99
CA LYS A 149 12.40 12.93 1.75
C LYS A 149 10.91 12.60 1.70
N TYR A 150 10.35 12.00 2.74
CA TYR A 150 8.94 11.62 2.79
C TYR A 150 8.02 12.85 2.71
N ASN A 151 8.35 13.95 3.38
CA ASN A 151 7.61 15.21 3.27
C ASN A 151 7.53 15.71 1.82
N ARG A 152 8.65 15.72 1.09
CA ARG A 152 8.68 16.15 -0.33
C ARG A 152 7.85 15.21 -1.22
N GLU A 153 7.92 13.93 -0.95
CA GLU A 153 7.16 12.92 -1.70
C GLU A 153 5.66 13.08 -1.44
N ILE A 154 5.23 13.29 -0.19
CA ILE A 154 3.84 13.56 0.18
C ILE A 154 3.34 14.84 -0.49
N GLU A 155 4.09 15.95 -0.42
CA GLU A 155 3.74 17.20 -1.08
C GLU A 155 3.49 17.00 -2.58
N ARG A 156 4.40 16.29 -3.25
CA ARG A 156 4.29 16.00 -4.68
C ARG A 156 3.05 15.14 -5.01
N LEU A 157 2.79 14.09 -4.21
CA LEU A 157 1.63 13.23 -4.38
C LEU A 157 0.32 13.98 -4.09
N THR A 158 0.31 14.87 -3.11
CA THR A 158 -0.84 15.72 -2.79
C THR A 158 -1.16 16.69 -3.92
N ASN A 159 -0.14 17.31 -4.52
CA ASN A 159 -0.33 18.17 -5.69
C ASN A 159 -0.95 17.38 -6.86
N ARG A 160 -0.46 16.16 -7.12
CA ARG A 160 -1.05 15.30 -8.16
C ARG A 160 -2.49 14.90 -7.84
N LEU A 161 -2.81 14.69 -6.55
CA LEU A 161 -4.17 14.37 -6.13
C LEU A 161 -5.13 15.53 -6.45
N HIS A 162 -4.74 16.78 -6.22
CA HIS A 162 -5.52 17.97 -6.62
C HIS A 162 -5.73 18.03 -8.14
N GLU A 163 -4.70 17.71 -8.95
CA GLU A 163 -4.84 17.65 -10.40
C GLU A 163 -5.91 16.63 -10.85
N PHE A 164 -5.97 15.46 -10.22
CA PHE A 164 -7.02 14.46 -10.48
C PHE A 164 -8.44 14.99 -10.15
N GLU A 165 -8.57 15.92 -9.21
CA GLU A 165 -9.85 16.51 -8.84
C GLU A 165 -10.28 17.63 -9.80
N GLU A 166 -9.33 18.26 -10.48
CA GLU A 166 -9.56 19.30 -11.48
C GLU A 166 -9.76 18.73 -12.89
N GLU A 167 -9.34 17.49 -13.15
CA GLU A 167 -9.54 16.82 -14.44
C GLU A 167 -11.03 16.57 -14.68
N PRO A 168 -11.64 17.10 -15.79
CA PRO A 168 -13.04 16.86 -16.07
C PRO A 168 -13.30 15.35 -16.24
N ALA A 169 -14.40 14.88 -15.65
CA ALA A 169 -14.82 13.49 -15.82
C ALA A 169 -15.00 13.19 -17.32
N ALA A 170 -14.25 12.22 -17.84
CA ALA A 170 -14.25 11.81 -19.24
C ALA A 170 -15.56 11.07 -19.61
#